data_bba472095d5bb8df8f8a0f45bbcfd37e
#
_entry.id   bba472095d5bb8df8f8a0f45bbcfd37e
#
_cell.length_a   1.000
_cell.length_b   1.000
_cell.length_c   1.000
_cell.angle_alpha   90.00
_cell.angle_beta   90.00
_cell.angle_gamma   90.00
#
_symmetry.space_group_name_H-M   'P 1'
#
loop_
_entity.id
_entity.type
_entity.pdbx_description
1 polymer ?
#
loop_
_entity_poly.entity_id
_entity_poly.type
_entity_poly.pdbx_seq_one_letter_code
_entity_poly.pdbx_strand_id
1 'polypeptide(L)'
;MYNLIWSRSELTPQKLGTFCEYYAKMTLASYGMDIYTSEVDDHGLDFVVERKSGFLKFQVKAIRSITSGYVYMKEQHFDIKDENLFLFLMLLSDGEHPETYIIPATAWKQPTRMLVYRRYEGKKSKPEYGINISKRNRAELEQYRLETMLARLQIEGSE
;
A
#
# COMPACT_ATOMS: atom_id res chain seq x y z
N MET A 1 -10.77 23.70 -11.46
CA MET A 1 -9.97 22.52 -11.82
C MET A 1 -8.98 22.21 -10.70
N TYR A 2 -9.01 21.04 -10.16
CA TYR A 2 -8.07 20.62 -9.12
C TYR A 2 -6.67 20.51 -9.69
N ASN A 3 -5.75 21.33 -9.20
CA ASN A 3 -4.33 21.18 -9.48
C ASN A 3 -3.74 20.21 -8.45
N LEU A 4 -3.59 18.96 -8.83
CA LEU A 4 -3.00 17.92 -7.98
C LEU A 4 -1.48 18.11 -7.93
N ILE A 5 -1.01 18.86 -6.93
CA ILE A 5 0.41 19.11 -6.74
C ILE A 5 0.87 18.44 -5.45
N TRP A 6 1.53 17.31 -5.60
CA TRP A 6 2.02 16.48 -4.50
C TRP A 6 3.34 16.96 -3.91
N SER A 7 4.08 17.79 -4.67
CA SER A 7 5.36 18.35 -4.28
C SER A 7 5.25 19.63 -3.43
N ARG A 8 4.05 20.07 -3.07
CA ARG A 8 3.85 21.27 -2.24
C ARG A 8 4.58 21.13 -0.91
N SER A 9 5.28 22.20 -0.51
CA SER A 9 6.01 22.24 0.77
C SER A 9 5.08 22.13 1.99
N GLU A 10 3.86 22.64 1.90
CA GLU A 10 2.86 22.60 2.96
C GLU A 10 2.30 21.18 3.17
N LEU A 11 2.44 20.30 2.18
CA LEU A 11 2.08 18.90 2.26
C LEU A 11 3.23 18.10 2.88
N THR A 12 3.37 18.21 4.21
CA THR A 12 4.38 17.47 4.95
C THR A 12 4.19 15.96 4.81
N PRO A 13 5.21 15.13 5.08
CA PRO A 13 5.04 13.67 5.03
C PRO A 13 3.86 13.15 5.85
N GLN A 14 3.60 13.72 7.03
CA GLN A 14 2.48 13.35 7.88
C GLN A 14 1.12 13.70 7.25
N LYS A 15 1.01 14.91 6.70
CA LYS A 15 -0.22 15.35 6.00
C LYS A 15 -0.47 14.52 4.75
N LEU A 16 0.61 14.21 4.01
CA LEU A 16 0.52 13.34 2.85
C LEU A 16 0.03 11.94 3.24
N GLY A 17 0.58 11.36 4.31
CA GLY A 17 0.16 10.07 4.83
C GLY A 17 -1.33 10.06 5.16
N THR A 18 -1.81 11.07 5.90
CA THR A 18 -3.24 11.22 6.23
C THR A 18 -4.10 11.32 4.97
N PHE A 19 -3.70 12.14 4.01
CA PHE A 19 -4.41 12.25 2.74
C PHE A 19 -4.50 10.90 2.01
N CYS A 20 -3.38 10.19 1.94
CA CYS A 20 -3.32 8.89 1.25
C CYS A 20 -4.20 7.84 1.92
N GLU A 21 -4.28 7.82 3.25
CA GLU A 21 -5.21 6.95 3.98
C GLU A 21 -6.67 7.27 3.63
N TYR A 22 -7.06 8.55 3.64
CA TYR A 22 -8.41 8.94 3.22
C TYR A 22 -8.69 8.58 1.77
N TYR A 23 -7.72 8.81 0.89
CA TYR A 23 -7.86 8.47 -0.53
C TYR A 23 -8.07 6.97 -0.73
N ALA A 24 -7.29 6.14 -0.06
CA ALA A 24 -7.41 4.69 -0.12
C ALA A 24 -8.79 4.23 0.37
N LYS A 25 -9.23 4.73 1.52
CA LYS A 25 -10.56 4.43 2.08
C LYS A 25 -11.69 4.87 1.15
N MET A 26 -11.61 6.08 0.64
CA MET A 26 -12.59 6.62 -0.31
C MET A 26 -12.66 5.76 -1.58
N THR A 27 -11.50 5.37 -2.11
CA THR A 27 -11.42 4.55 -3.32
C THR A 27 -12.10 3.20 -3.10
N LEU A 28 -11.77 2.49 -2.03
CA LEU A 28 -12.36 1.18 -1.75
C LEU A 28 -13.87 1.28 -1.41
N ALA A 29 -14.27 2.35 -0.71
CA ALA A 29 -15.69 2.62 -0.46
C ALA A 29 -16.48 2.82 -1.75
N SER A 30 -15.87 3.44 -2.77
CA SER A 30 -16.52 3.64 -4.08
C SER A 30 -16.80 2.32 -4.81
N TYR A 31 -16.14 1.24 -4.44
CA TYR A 31 -16.41 -0.12 -4.92
C TYR A 31 -17.43 -0.87 -4.05
N GLY A 32 -18.08 -0.17 -3.11
CA GLY A 32 -19.13 -0.75 -2.26
C GLY A 32 -18.61 -1.53 -1.05
N MET A 33 -17.35 -1.33 -0.68
CA MET A 33 -16.75 -2.01 0.47
C MET A 33 -17.05 -1.28 1.78
N ASP A 34 -17.29 -2.04 2.84
CA ASP A 34 -17.45 -1.53 4.20
C ASP A 34 -16.07 -1.40 4.88
N ILE A 35 -15.76 -0.18 5.32
CA ILE A 35 -14.43 0.17 5.83
C ILE A 35 -14.50 0.54 7.30
N TYR A 36 -13.55 0.01 8.08
CA TYR A 36 -13.41 0.30 9.51
C TYR A 36 -11.99 0.76 9.82
N THR A 37 -11.89 1.80 10.62
CA THR A 37 -10.61 2.35 11.09
C THR A 37 -10.50 2.14 12.59
N SER A 38 -9.34 1.65 13.07
CA SER A 38 -9.06 1.57 14.50
C SER A 38 -8.88 2.96 15.10
N GLU A 39 -9.40 3.17 16.31
CA GLU A 39 -9.19 4.42 17.06
C GLU A 39 -7.74 4.54 17.57
N VAL A 40 -7.06 3.41 17.72
CA VAL A 40 -5.67 3.36 18.20
C VAL A 40 -4.79 2.72 17.14
N ASP A 41 -3.80 3.47 16.67
CA ASP A 41 -2.80 3.02 15.70
C ASP A 41 -1.57 2.50 16.43
N ASP A 42 -1.59 1.24 16.84
CA ASP A 42 -0.45 0.59 17.51
C ASP A 42 0.09 -0.63 16.74
N HIS A 43 -0.57 -1.06 15.66
CA HIS A 43 -0.22 -2.27 14.90
C HIS A 43 0.21 -2.01 13.46
N GLY A 44 0.35 -0.76 13.04
CA GLY A 44 0.73 -0.40 11.67
C GLY A 44 -0.38 -0.63 10.63
N LEU A 45 -1.59 -0.99 11.04
CA LEU A 45 -2.75 -1.09 10.16
C LEU A 45 -3.44 0.26 10.07
N ASP A 46 -3.72 0.70 8.84
CA ASP A 46 -4.43 1.96 8.63
C ASP A 46 -5.94 1.76 8.62
N PHE A 47 -6.42 0.66 8.03
CA PHE A 47 -7.83 0.32 8.05
C PHE A 47 -8.06 -1.15 7.69
N VAL A 48 -9.29 -1.61 7.90
CA VAL A 48 -9.74 -2.93 7.47
C VAL A 48 -11.01 -2.79 6.62
N VAL A 49 -11.21 -3.78 5.75
CA VAL A 49 -12.39 -3.89 4.90
C VAL A 49 -13.12 -5.18 5.25
N GLU A 50 -14.41 -5.07 5.55
CA GLU A 50 -15.26 -6.23 5.79
C GLU A 50 -15.73 -6.82 4.46
N ARG A 51 -15.70 -8.15 4.36
CA ARG A 51 -16.34 -8.91 3.31
C ARG A 51 -16.95 -10.19 3.89
N LYS A 52 -17.78 -10.91 3.13
CA LYS A 52 -18.50 -12.11 3.61
C LYS A 52 -17.56 -13.15 4.23
N SER A 53 -16.36 -13.32 3.70
CA SER A 53 -15.37 -14.31 4.15
C SER A 53 -14.41 -13.82 5.24
N GLY A 54 -14.61 -12.61 5.78
CA GLY A 54 -13.76 -12.04 6.82
C GLY A 54 -13.23 -10.66 6.45
N PHE A 55 -12.19 -10.22 7.16
CA PHE A 55 -11.62 -8.87 7.00
C PHE A 55 -10.35 -8.89 6.16
N LEU A 56 -10.22 -7.90 5.27
CA LEU A 56 -8.98 -7.55 4.60
C LEU A 56 -8.32 -6.41 5.36
N LYS A 57 -7.03 -6.51 5.61
CA LYS A 57 -6.23 -5.53 6.36
C LYS A 57 -5.30 -4.77 5.42
N PHE A 58 -5.22 -3.46 5.59
CA PHE A 58 -4.43 -2.60 4.72
C PHE A 58 -3.45 -1.71 5.48
N GLN A 59 -2.22 -1.64 4.97
CA GLN A 59 -1.29 -0.56 5.24
C GLN A 59 -1.16 0.31 4.00
N VAL A 60 -1.18 1.63 4.17
CA VAL A 60 -1.06 2.58 3.07
C VAL A 60 0.34 3.17 3.04
N LYS A 61 0.96 3.17 1.89
CA LYS A 61 2.26 3.84 1.64
C LYS A 61 2.19 4.61 0.33
N ALA A 62 2.90 5.73 0.28
CA ALA A 62 2.97 6.57 -0.91
C ALA A 62 4.40 6.94 -1.25
N ILE A 63 4.67 7.04 -2.55
CA ILE A 63 5.94 7.51 -3.10
C ILE A 63 5.63 8.73 -3.99
N ARG A 64 6.28 9.87 -3.73
CA ARG A 64 6.16 11.09 -4.55
C ARG A 64 6.98 10.99 -5.83
N SER A 65 6.86 9.87 -6.53
CA SER A 65 7.49 9.63 -7.82
C SER A 65 6.84 8.43 -8.49
N ILE A 66 6.78 8.45 -9.80
CA ILE A 66 6.34 7.31 -10.59
C ILE A 66 7.52 6.53 -11.20
N THR A 67 8.75 7.00 -11.04
CA THR A 67 9.94 6.42 -11.68
C THR A 67 10.92 5.77 -10.71
N SER A 68 10.97 6.26 -9.47
CA SER A 68 11.90 5.72 -8.47
C SER A 68 11.44 6.07 -7.06
N GLY A 69 11.75 5.22 -6.12
CA GLY A 69 11.48 5.45 -4.71
C GLY A 69 11.46 4.16 -3.91
N TYR A 70 11.43 4.32 -2.61
CA TYR A 70 11.42 3.22 -1.67
C TYR A 70 10.50 3.53 -0.50
N VAL A 71 9.66 2.58 -0.14
CA VAL A 71 8.90 2.57 1.11
C VAL A 71 9.01 1.21 1.76
N TYR A 72 8.75 1.15 3.06
CA TYR A 72 8.89 -0.09 3.81
C TYR A 72 7.81 -0.24 4.88
N MET A 73 7.61 -1.48 5.31
CA MET A 73 6.80 -1.89 6.42
C MET A 73 7.71 -2.63 7.41
N LYS A 74 7.65 -2.27 8.69
CA LYS A 74 8.41 -3.01 9.71
C LYS A 74 7.95 -4.46 9.77
N GLU A 75 8.89 -5.39 9.83
CA GLU A 75 8.59 -6.83 9.89
C GLU A 75 7.57 -7.16 11.00
N GLN A 76 7.72 -6.54 12.16
CA GLN A 76 6.82 -6.77 13.32
C GLN A 76 5.36 -6.37 13.05
N HIS A 77 5.08 -5.57 12.04
CA HIS A 77 3.75 -5.07 11.67
C HIS A 77 3.28 -5.55 10.31
N PHE A 78 4.05 -6.40 9.65
CA PHE A 78 3.73 -6.86 8.30
C PHE A 78 4.03 -8.35 8.14
N ASP A 79 3.07 -9.18 8.55
CA ASP A 79 3.22 -10.63 8.47
C ASP A 79 2.99 -11.13 7.04
N ILE A 80 4.07 -11.57 6.39
CA ILE A 80 4.01 -12.07 5.01
C ILE A 80 3.32 -13.44 4.89
N LYS A 81 2.95 -14.09 5.99
CA LYS A 81 2.15 -15.31 5.99
C LYS A 81 0.65 -15.02 6.03
N ASP A 82 0.27 -13.79 6.34
CA ASP A 82 -1.13 -13.37 6.45
C ASP A 82 -1.72 -13.11 5.06
N GLU A 83 -2.57 -14.02 4.60
CA GLU A 83 -3.23 -13.94 3.30
C GLU A 83 -4.27 -12.81 3.18
N ASN A 84 -4.64 -12.20 4.31
CA ASN A 84 -5.60 -11.10 4.36
C ASN A 84 -4.95 -9.73 4.58
N LEU A 85 -3.62 -9.66 4.55
CA LEU A 85 -2.86 -8.42 4.72
C LEU A 85 -2.34 -7.92 3.37
N PHE A 86 -2.52 -6.62 3.13
CA PHE A 86 -2.17 -5.97 1.86
C PHE A 86 -1.48 -4.64 2.09
N LEU A 87 -0.55 -4.32 1.21
CA LEU A 87 -0.04 -2.96 1.03
C LEU A 87 -0.91 -2.24 0.00
N PHE A 88 -1.45 -1.08 0.35
CA PHE A 88 -2.06 -0.15 -0.60
C PHE A 88 -0.99 0.88 -0.97
N LEU A 89 -0.42 0.76 -2.15
CA LEU A 89 0.66 1.61 -2.63
C LEU A 89 0.12 2.67 -3.57
N MET A 90 0.54 3.92 -3.34
CA MET A 90 0.22 5.06 -4.20
C MET A 90 1.50 5.66 -4.77
N LEU A 91 1.56 5.81 -6.09
CA LEU A 91 2.62 6.56 -6.77
C LEU A 91 2.05 7.91 -7.22
N LEU A 92 2.72 8.99 -6.83
CA LEU A 92 2.24 10.35 -6.99
C LEU A 92 3.11 11.13 -7.97
N SER A 93 2.47 11.75 -8.96
CA SER A 93 3.10 12.65 -9.91
C SER A 93 2.29 13.95 -10.00
N ASP A 94 2.96 15.10 -9.95
CA ASP A 94 2.27 16.40 -10.00
C ASP A 94 1.43 16.53 -11.27
N GLY A 95 0.22 17.02 -11.11
CA GLY A 95 -0.74 17.19 -12.19
C GLY A 95 -1.55 15.94 -12.54
N GLU A 96 -1.24 14.79 -11.93
CA GLU A 96 -1.88 13.51 -12.22
C GLU A 96 -2.60 12.94 -11.00
N HIS A 97 -3.63 12.13 -11.24
CA HIS A 97 -4.24 11.33 -10.20
C HIS A 97 -3.26 10.26 -9.70
N PRO A 98 -3.34 9.86 -8.42
CA PRO A 98 -2.51 8.79 -7.91
C PRO A 98 -2.63 7.49 -8.73
N GLU A 99 -1.50 6.86 -9.02
CA GLU A 99 -1.50 5.48 -9.45
C GLU A 99 -1.62 4.58 -8.22
N THR A 100 -2.55 3.65 -8.21
CA THR A 100 -2.89 2.83 -7.06
C THR A 100 -2.71 1.35 -7.32
N TYR A 101 -2.11 0.68 -6.33
CA TYR A 101 -1.78 -0.75 -6.39
C TYR A 101 -2.15 -1.41 -5.08
N ILE A 102 -2.57 -2.67 -5.14
CA ILE A 102 -2.79 -3.52 -3.97
C ILE A 102 -1.83 -4.71 -4.07
N ILE A 103 -0.92 -4.83 -3.11
CA ILE A 103 0.10 -5.87 -3.11
C ILE A 103 -0.11 -6.78 -1.89
N PRO A 104 -0.41 -8.08 -2.09
CA PRO A 104 -0.56 -9.00 -0.97
C PRO A 104 0.74 -9.10 -0.16
N ALA A 105 0.65 -9.15 1.16
CA ALA A 105 1.82 -9.37 2.01
C ALA A 105 2.55 -10.68 1.63
N THR A 106 1.80 -11.68 1.21
CA THR A 106 2.36 -12.97 0.77
C THR A 106 3.25 -12.87 -0.47
N ALA A 107 3.17 -11.79 -1.25
CA ALA A 107 4.06 -11.57 -2.38
C ALA A 107 5.54 -11.51 -1.97
N TRP A 108 5.84 -11.06 -0.74
CA TRP A 108 7.22 -11.02 -0.22
C TRP A 108 7.80 -12.38 0.15
N LYS A 109 7.01 -13.46 0.10
CA LYS A 109 7.55 -14.82 0.25
C LYS A 109 8.49 -15.21 -0.89
N GLN A 110 8.36 -14.54 -2.04
CA GLN A 110 9.24 -14.69 -3.20
C GLN A 110 9.87 -13.35 -3.54
N PRO A 111 10.97 -12.98 -2.86
CA PRO A 111 11.63 -11.71 -3.08
C PRO A 111 12.06 -11.52 -4.54
N THR A 112 11.97 -10.27 -5.01
CA THR A 112 12.38 -9.85 -6.34
C THR A 112 13.30 -8.64 -6.22
N ARG A 113 13.65 -8.00 -7.34
CA ARG A 113 14.36 -6.72 -7.29
C ARG A 113 13.48 -5.59 -6.76
N MET A 114 12.17 -5.72 -6.88
CA MET A 114 11.19 -4.75 -6.39
C MET A 114 10.77 -5.06 -4.94
N LEU A 115 10.41 -6.29 -4.66
CA LEU A 115 9.97 -6.74 -3.33
C LEU A 115 11.18 -7.26 -2.56
N VAL A 116 11.61 -6.49 -1.56
CA VAL A 116 12.87 -6.74 -0.84
C VAL A 116 12.65 -6.92 0.66
N TYR A 117 13.60 -7.58 1.30
CA TYR A 117 13.69 -7.70 2.74
C TYR A 117 15.04 -7.19 3.21
N ARG A 118 15.05 -6.31 4.21
CA ARG A 118 16.26 -5.72 4.80
C ARG A 118 16.37 -6.09 6.27
N ARG A 119 17.39 -6.84 6.59
CA ARG A 119 17.60 -7.39 7.94
C ARG A 119 18.26 -6.40 8.90
N TYR A 120 19.15 -5.57 8.37
CA TYR A 120 19.96 -4.60 9.15
C TYR A 120 20.72 -5.23 10.32
N GLU A 121 21.28 -6.43 10.14
CA GLU A 121 22.07 -7.10 11.18
C GLU A 121 23.18 -6.19 11.73
N GLY A 122 23.27 -6.10 13.07
CA GLY A 122 24.25 -5.26 13.75
C GLY A 122 24.01 -3.76 13.65
N LYS A 123 22.86 -3.31 13.09
CA LYS A 123 22.47 -1.90 13.00
C LYS A 123 21.29 -1.58 13.90
N LYS A 124 21.09 -0.27 14.19
CA LYS A 124 19.96 0.20 15.02
C LYS A 124 18.61 0.06 14.34
N SER A 125 18.56 0.00 12.99
CA SER A 125 17.33 -0.13 12.24
C SER A 125 16.74 -1.52 12.40
N LYS A 126 15.41 -1.58 12.56
CA LYS A 126 14.67 -2.84 12.68
C LYS A 126 14.50 -3.50 11.29
N PRO A 127 14.36 -4.83 11.24
CA PRO A 127 14.06 -5.53 9.97
C PRO A 127 12.80 -5.00 9.31
N GLU A 128 12.82 -4.98 7.99
CA GLU A 128 11.72 -4.44 7.20
C GLU A 128 11.50 -5.18 5.89
N TYR A 129 10.24 -5.25 5.46
CA TYR A 129 9.86 -5.56 4.10
C TYR A 129 9.69 -4.26 3.34
N GLY A 130 10.27 -4.17 2.16
CA GLY A 130 10.26 -2.95 1.38
C GLY A 130 9.83 -3.16 -0.06
N ILE A 131 9.44 -2.07 -0.70
CA ILE A 131 9.21 -2.02 -2.13
C ILE A 131 10.12 -0.94 -2.73
N ASN A 132 10.95 -1.38 -3.67
CA ASN A 132 11.92 -0.54 -4.35
C ASN A 132 11.51 -0.34 -5.80
N ILE A 133 11.02 0.85 -6.12
CA ILE A 133 10.56 1.20 -7.47
C ILE A 133 11.73 1.78 -8.27
N SER A 134 11.89 1.29 -9.49
CA SER A 134 12.85 1.80 -10.46
C SER A 134 12.27 1.67 -11.87
N LYS A 135 12.87 2.38 -12.82
CA LYS A 135 12.49 2.24 -14.24
C LYS A 135 12.61 0.82 -14.75
N ARG A 136 13.56 0.05 -14.19
CA ARG A 136 13.82 -1.34 -14.63
C ARG A 136 12.80 -2.35 -14.11
N ASN A 137 12.26 -2.12 -12.91
CA ASN A 137 11.37 -3.09 -12.26
C ASN A 137 9.90 -2.66 -12.25
N ARG A 138 9.59 -1.47 -12.74
CA ARG A 138 8.24 -0.91 -12.68
C ARG A 138 7.18 -1.79 -13.38
N ALA A 139 7.55 -2.50 -14.43
CA ALA A 139 6.65 -3.41 -15.11
C ALA A 139 6.08 -4.50 -14.19
N GLU A 140 6.82 -4.89 -13.15
CA GLU A 140 6.38 -5.85 -12.14
C GLU A 140 5.15 -5.36 -11.35
N LEU A 141 4.96 -4.04 -11.19
CA LEU A 141 3.80 -3.47 -10.52
C LEU A 141 2.48 -3.69 -11.27
N GLU A 142 2.50 -3.86 -12.58
CA GLU A 142 1.28 -3.92 -13.40
C GLU A 142 0.31 -5.02 -12.95
N GLN A 143 0.83 -6.14 -12.47
CA GLN A 143 0.01 -7.25 -11.95
C GLN A 143 -0.77 -6.88 -10.68
N TYR A 144 -0.33 -5.82 -9.97
CA TYR A 144 -0.92 -5.37 -8.70
C TYR A 144 -1.80 -4.14 -8.85
N ARG A 145 -2.14 -3.73 -10.06
CA ARG A 145 -3.05 -2.60 -10.26
C ARG A 145 -4.34 -2.81 -9.49
N LEU A 146 -4.85 -1.72 -8.91
CA LEU A 146 -6.04 -1.74 -8.07
C LEU A 146 -7.19 -2.53 -8.72
N GLU A 147 -7.52 -2.21 -9.97
CA GLU A 147 -8.66 -2.82 -10.67
C GLU A 147 -8.47 -4.32 -10.85
N THR A 148 -7.26 -4.74 -11.19
CA THR A 148 -6.91 -6.17 -11.35
C THR A 148 -7.05 -6.91 -10.04
N MET A 149 -6.53 -6.35 -8.96
CA MET A 149 -6.55 -6.99 -7.64
C MET A 149 -7.96 -7.00 -7.04
N LEU A 150 -8.73 -5.93 -7.22
CA LEU A 150 -10.13 -5.91 -6.74
C LEU A 150 -11.00 -6.95 -7.44
N ALA A 151 -10.79 -7.16 -8.74
CA ALA A 151 -11.49 -8.21 -9.46
C ALA A 151 -11.21 -9.60 -8.86
N ARG A 152 -9.96 -9.89 -8.50
CA ARG A 152 -9.58 -11.15 -7.82
C ARG A 152 -10.23 -11.26 -6.45
N LEU A 153 -10.17 -10.21 -5.63
CA LEU A 153 -10.72 -10.20 -4.28
C LEU A 153 -12.26 -10.31 -4.27
N GLN A 154 -12.95 -9.79 -5.27
CA GLN A 154 -14.39 -9.90 -5.43
C GLN A 154 -14.82 -11.31 -5.85
N ILE A 155 -14.06 -11.97 -6.73
CA ILE A 155 -14.34 -13.35 -7.16
C ILE A 155 -14.25 -14.31 -5.97
N GLU A 156 -13.24 -14.12 -5.11
CA GLU A 156 -13.07 -14.93 -3.89
C GLU A 156 -14.16 -14.66 -2.83
N GLY A 157 -14.85 -13.52 -2.89
CA GLY A 157 -15.91 -13.12 -1.96
C GLY A 157 -17.31 -13.49 -2.38
N SER A 158 -17.50 -14.06 -3.56
CA SER A 158 -18.83 -14.38 -4.12
C SER A 158 -19.25 -15.85 -3.98
N GLU A 159 -18.52 -16.69 -3.24
CA GLU A 159 -18.93 -18.06 -2.87
C GLU A 159 -19.58 -18.14 -1.49
#